data_2f6561e8173a2d21ffd875ad8c3b06b7
#
_entry.id   2f6561e8173a2d21ffd875ad8c3b06b7
#
_cell.length_a   1.000
_cell.length_b   1.000
_cell.length_c   1.000
_cell.angle_alpha   90.00
_cell.angle_beta   90.00
_cell.angle_gamma   90.00
#
_symmetry.space_group_name_H-M   'P 1'
#
loop_
_entity.id
_entity.type
_entity.pdbx_description
1 polymer ?
#
loop_
_entity_poly.entity_id
_entity_poly.type
_entity_poly.pdbx_seq_one_letter_code
_entity_poly.pdbx_strand_id
1 'polypeptide(L)'
;MALSWRAPALAALTAALLLAGAAPAAPASLPVQTPPSVSSPVSLDEPSSPPAPVTLEGTLLSTGDLLMHDPILEAAYSKTDNTYDFSRIFTHIAPYVEKADLAVANLEVTLAGDTKYPYRGYPRFNCPDAIVTAAKAAGFDLLLTANNHTNDSGLFGIRRTMEALERMDMSYTGTRKSDRDKRYRVADVGGIPVGLINYTYQAARADGKPSLNLLLEDAAVPLVNSFDYRRLDDFYNELAGELAAMRRDGALATVVYIHWGNEYRTTPNKQQRAIAQKLCDLG
;
A
#
# COMPACT_ATOMS: atom_id res chain seq x y z
N MET A 1 11.55 -2.85 10.46
CA MET A 1 12.61 -3.46 9.65
C MET A 1 12.75 -2.58 8.43
N ALA A 2 13.89 -1.92 8.23
CA ALA A 2 14.13 -1.09 7.06
C ALA A 2 14.62 -1.98 5.92
N LEU A 3 13.92 -2.01 4.79
CA LEU A 3 14.34 -2.69 3.57
C LEU A 3 14.81 -1.62 2.57
N SER A 4 16.05 -1.71 2.11
CA SER A 4 16.55 -0.87 1.02
C SER A 4 16.50 -1.67 -0.29
N TRP A 5 15.91 -1.10 -1.34
CA TRP A 5 15.78 -1.71 -2.66
C TRP A 5 16.59 -0.93 -3.69
N ARG A 6 17.23 -1.64 -4.61
CA ARG A 6 17.92 -1.04 -5.75
C ARG A 6 17.24 -1.50 -7.04
N ALA A 7 16.59 -0.61 -7.75
CA ALA A 7 15.97 -0.92 -9.05
C ALA A 7 16.77 -0.26 -10.20
N PRO A 8 17.04 -0.97 -11.31
CA PRO A 8 17.60 -0.37 -12.51
C PRO A 8 16.55 0.48 -13.24
N ALA A 9 16.92 1.70 -13.62
CA ALA A 9 16.07 2.59 -14.38
C ALA A 9 15.76 2.03 -15.78
N LEU A 10 14.49 1.94 -16.15
CA LEU A 10 14.04 1.60 -17.50
C LEU A 10 14.23 2.80 -18.43
N ALA A 11 15.00 2.63 -19.50
CA ALA A 11 15.16 3.65 -20.53
C ALA A 11 13.86 3.81 -21.33
N ALA A 12 13.33 5.02 -21.38
CA ALA A 12 12.17 5.37 -22.19
C ALA A 12 12.54 5.34 -23.68
N LEU A 13 11.92 4.44 -24.46
CA LEU A 13 12.01 4.39 -25.91
C LEU A 13 11.01 5.37 -26.49
N THR A 14 11.48 6.50 -27.02
CA THR A 14 10.66 7.41 -27.84
C THR A 14 10.61 6.88 -29.27
N ALA A 15 9.44 6.42 -29.71
CA ALA A 15 9.16 6.07 -31.11
C ALA A 15 8.81 7.33 -31.89
N ALA A 16 9.65 7.70 -32.88
CA ALA A 16 9.35 8.73 -33.84
C ALA A 16 8.54 8.14 -35.01
N LEU A 17 7.34 8.67 -35.25
CA LEU A 17 6.48 8.29 -36.36
C LEU A 17 6.88 9.12 -37.61
N LEU A 18 7.42 8.46 -38.62
CA LEU A 18 7.66 9.07 -39.95
C LEU A 18 6.43 8.85 -40.83
N LEU A 19 5.74 9.96 -41.18
CA LEU A 19 4.70 9.97 -42.22
C LEU A 19 5.33 10.28 -43.56
N ALA A 20 5.22 9.34 -44.49
CA ALA A 20 5.57 9.51 -45.89
C ALA A 20 4.38 10.14 -46.67
N GLY A 21 4.62 11.22 -47.35
CA GLY A 21 3.67 11.83 -48.28
C GLY A 21 4.33 12.16 -49.61
N ALA A 22 3.70 11.76 -50.69
CA ALA A 22 4.08 11.60 -52.07
C ALA A 22 4.55 12.86 -52.80
N ALA A 23 5.41 12.63 -53.82
CA ALA A 23 5.78 13.58 -54.90
C ALA A 23 4.62 13.79 -55.90
N PRO A 24 4.63 14.87 -56.73
CA PRO A 24 5.33 14.77 -58.00
C PRO A 24 5.89 16.10 -58.63
N ALA A 25 6.68 15.86 -59.68
CA ALA A 25 6.95 16.67 -60.89
C ALA A 25 8.04 17.76 -60.86
N ALA A 26 9.09 17.49 -61.64
CA ALA A 26 10.02 18.45 -62.25
C ALA A 26 9.32 19.18 -63.42
N PRO A 27 9.89 20.23 -64.15
CA PRO A 27 11.31 20.53 -64.33
C PRO A 27 11.66 22.04 -64.38
N ALA A 28 12.95 22.41 -64.29
CA ALA A 28 13.59 23.39 -65.12
C ALA A 28 15.07 23.60 -64.79
N SER A 29 15.92 23.45 -65.74
CA SER A 29 17.34 23.71 -65.80
C SER A 29 17.72 25.16 -65.67
N LEU A 30 18.67 25.55 -64.85
CA LEU A 30 19.54 26.76 -65.01
C LEU A 30 20.81 26.60 -64.13
N PRO A 31 21.86 27.47 -64.21
CA PRO A 31 23.16 27.10 -64.70
C PRO A 31 24.17 26.74 -63.59
N VAL A 32 25.17 26.03 -64.02
CA VAL A 32 26.34 25.60 -63.21
C VAL A 32 27.07 26.81 -62.61
N GLN A 33 27.09 26.87 -61.27
CA GLN A 33 28.06 27.65 -60.53
C GLN A 33 29.02 26.68 -59.81
N THR A 34 30.29 26.89 -60.02
CA THR A 34 31.39 26.15 -59.34
C THR A 34 31.31 26.30 -57.82
N PRO A 35 31.45 25.21 -57.05
CA PRO A 35 31.44 25.31 -55.60
C PRO A 35 32.74 25.89 -55.07
N PRO A 36 32.69 26.72 -54.00
CA PRO A 36 33.87 27.03 -53.22
C PRO A 36 34.33 25.78 -52.45
N SER A 37 35.63 25.59 -52.47
CA SER A 37 36.29 24.58 -51.70
C SER A 37 36.04 24.79 -50.18
N VAL A 38 35.30 23.91 -49.57
CA VAL A 38 35.17 23.85 -48.09
C VAL A 38 36.00 22.71 -47.56
N SER A 39 37.12 23.10 -47.11
CA SER A 39 37.98 22.29 -46.24
C SER A 39 37.58 22.53 -44.81
N SER A 40 37.01 21.56 -44.16
CA SER A 40 37.20 21.24 -42.73
C SER A 40 36.45 19.95 -42.45
N PRO A 41 37.06 18.92 -41.91
CA PRO A 41 36.33 17.73 -41.46
C PRO A 41 35.42 18.16 -40.32
N VAL A 42 34.12 17.98 -40.49
CA VAL A 42 33.19 17.96 -39.34
C VAL A 42 33.62 16.82 -38.46
N SER A 43 34.14 17.16 -37.28
CA SER A 43 34.38 16.20 -36.20
C SER A 43 33.01 15.61 -35.87
N LEU A 44 32.77 14.38 -36.25
CA LEU A 44 31.65 13.61 -35.73
C LEU A 44 31.98 13.38 -34.27
N ASP A 45 31.32 14.13 -33.38
CA ASP A 45 31.39 13.84 -31.95
C ASP A 45 31.03 12.35 -31.77
N GLU A 46 31.95 11.60 -31.17
CA GLU A 46 31.67 10.24 -30.76
C GLU A 46 30.41 10.21 -29.90
N PRO A 47 29.53 9.22 -30.07
CA PRO A 47 28.34 9.12 -29.26
C PRO A 47 28.74 9.11 -27.80
N SER A 48 28.30 10.14 -27.05
CA SER A 48 28.53 10.22 -25.61
C SER A 48 28.14 8.89 -24.97
N SER A 49 29.03 8.34 -24.15
CA SER A 49 28.75 7.13 -23.38
C SER A 49 27.35 7.22 -22.74
N PRO A 50 26.59 6.10 -22.75
CA PRO A 50 25.26 6.12 -22.15
C PRO A 50 25.35 6.64 -20.70
N PRO A 51 24.40 7.47 -20.25
CA PRO A 51 24.41 7.98 -18.88
C PRO A 51 24.50 6.82 -17.89
N ALA A 52 25.27 7.02 -16.84
CA ALA A 52 25.40 6.00 -15.78
C ALA A 52 23.99 5.65 -15.24
N PRO A 53 23.74 4.37 -14.91
CA PRO A 53 22.45 3.97 -14.37
C PRO A 53 22.15 4.73 -13.09
N VAL A 54 20.97 5.36 -13.04
CA VAL A 54 20.49 6.05 -11.84
C VAL A 54 19.99 4.98 -10.87
N THR A 55 20.57 4.93 -9.68
CA THR A 55 20.09 4.09 -8.57
C THR A 55 19.17 4.93 -7.70
N LEU A 56 17.93 4.46 -7.51
CA LEU A 56 17.00 5.03 -6.55
C LEU A 56 17.02 4.19 -5.27
N GLU A 57 17.01 4.85 -4.13
CA GLU A 57 16.92 4.21 -2.82
C GLU A 57 15.73 4.80 -2.07
N GLY A 58 14.93 3.94 -1.44
CA GLY A 58 13.78 4.36 -0.65
C GLY A 58 13.66 3.49 0.61
N THR A 59 13.19 4.08 1.68
CA THR A 59 13.00 3.44 2.98
C THR A 59 11.53 3.27 3.28
N LEU A 60 11.06 2.03 3.36
CA LEU A 60 9.74 1.68 3.85
C LEU A 60 9.86 1.13 5.27
N LEU A 61 9.22 1.79 6.23
CA LEU A 61 9.16 1.35 7.62
C LEU A 61 7.80 0.73 7.88
N SER A 62 7.79 -0.46 8.48
CA SER A 62 6.56 -1.12 8.91
C SER A 62 6.64 -1.41 10.40
N THR A 63 5.57 -1.06 11.12
CA THR A 63 5.39 -1.41 12.53
C THR A 63 4.33 -2.50 12.66
N GLY A 64 4.14 -3.00 13.89
CA GLY A 64 3.05 -3.92 14.24
C GLY A 64 1.72 -3.21 14.46
N ASP A 65 0.98 -3.72 15.44
CA ASP A 65 -0.43 -3.44 15.64
C ASP A 65 -0.65 -2.22 16.54
N LEU A 66 -1.49 -1.30 16.08
CA LEU A 66 -2.11 -0.27 16.90
C LEU A 66 -3.37 -0.88 17.53
N LEU A 67 -3.17 -1.57 18.66
CA LEU A 67 -4.21 -2.33 19.36
C LEU A 67 -4.48 -1.70 20.73
N MET A 68 -5.59 -0.96 20.83
CA MET A 68 -5.89 -0.12 21.99
C MET A 68 -6.70 -0.88 23.05
N HIS A 69 -6.00 -1.62 23.92
CA HIS A 69 -6.58 -2.23 25.12
C HIS A 69 -7.07 -1.18 26.12
N ASP A 70 -7.99 -1.58 27.03
CA ASP A 70 -8.61 -0.67 28.01
C ASP A 70 -7.59 0.16 28.81
N PRO A 71 -6.46 -0.37 29.30
CA PRO A 71 -5.48 0.46 30.00
C PRO A 71 -4.85 1.56 29.14
N ILE A 72 -4.76 1.37 27.83
CA ILE A 72 -4.25 2.39 26.91
C ILE A 72 -5.33 3.46 26.69
N LEU A 73 -6.59 3.06 26.55
CA LEU A 73 -7.73 3.97 26.45
C LEU A 73 -7.85 4.83 27.73
N GLU A 74 -7.74 4.21 28.90
CA GLU A 74 -7.76 4.89 30.19
C GLU A 74 -6.60 5.89 30.34
N ALA A 75 -5.40 5.50 29.93
CA ALA A 75 -4.21 6.36 30.00
C ALA A 75 -4.26 7.54 29.02
N ALA A 76 -4.98 7.38 27.91
CA ALA A 76 -5.16 8.42 26.90
C ALA A 76 -6.30 9.39 27.24
N TYR A 77 -7.20 9.03 28.16
CA TYR A 77 -8.40 9.83 28.45
C TYR A 77 -8.13 10.97 29.42
N SER A 78 -8.49 12.19 29.01
CA SER A 78 -8.51 13.38 29.87
C SER A 78 -9.93 13.64 30.39
N LYS A 79 -10.10 13.48 31.72
CA LYS A 79 -11.38 13.79 32.39
C LYS A 79 -11.72 15.28 32.36
N THR A 80 -10.70 16.14 32.29
CA THR A 80 -10.86 17.58 32.32
C THR A 80 -11.53 18.07 31.03
N ASP A 81 -11.09 17.54 29.90
CA ASP A 81 -11.49 18.01 28.58
C ASP A 81 -12.46 17.05 27.89
N ASN A 82 -12.71 15.87 28.49
CA ASN A 82 -13.49 14.79 27.91
C ASN A 82 -12.95 14.37 26.53
N THR A 83 -11.61 14.28 26.39
CA THR A 83 -10.91 13.98 25.14
C THR A 83 -9.95 12.83 25.33
N TYR A 84 -9.42 12.30 24.20
CA TYR A 84 -8.39 11.30 24.18
C TYR A 84 -7.14 11.84 23.50
N ASP A 85 -5.97 11.55 24.06
CA ASP A 85 -4.65 11.86 23.51
C ASP A 85 -3.75 10.62 23.53
N PHE A 86 -3.43 10.09 22.35
CA PHE A 86 -2.55 8.94 22.16
C PHE A 86 -1.13 9.33 21.80
N SER A 87 -0.75 10.62 21.79
CA SER A 87 0.58 11.06 21.36
C SER A 87 1.73 10.39 22.11
N ARG A 88 1.53 10.13 23.41
CA ARG A 88 2.55 9.53 24.29
C ARG A 88 3.01 8.13 23.86
N ILE A 89 2.14 7.32 23.22
CA ILE A 89 2.53 5.97 22.79
C ILE A 89 3.55 6.00 21.65
N PHE A 90 3.60 7.09 20.90
CA PHE A 90 4.50 7.25 19.76
C PHE A 90 5.81 7.99 20.09
N THR A 91 5.95 8.58 21.29
CA THR A 91 7.07 9.47 21.65
C THR A 91 8.45 8.88 21.32
N HIS A 92 8.65 7.58 21.59
CA HIS A 92 9.96 6.96 21.39
C HIS A 92 10.17 6.38 20.00
N ILE A 93 9.12 6.16 19.21
CA ILE A 93 9.22 5.59 17.87
C ILE A 93 9.11 6.65 16.77
N ALA A 94 8.48 7.80 17.03
CA ALA A 94 8.31 8.87 16.05
C ALA A 94 9.63 9.28 15.37
N PRO A 95 10.78 9.42 16.07
CA PRO A 95 12.05 9.75 15.42
C PRO A 95 12.57 8.72 14.40
N TYR A 96 12.06 7.49 14.45
CA TYR A 96 12.37 6.44 13.46
C TYR A 96 11.36 6.46 12.33
N VAL A 97 10.08 6.69 12.66
CA VAL A 97 8.96 6.76 11.70
C VAL A 97 9.18 7.93 10.73
N GLU A 98 9.50 9.12 11.23
CA GLU A 98 9.74 10.35 10.47
C GLU A 98 10.91 10.27 9.47
N LYS A 99 11.80 9.30 9.63
CA LYS A 99 12.96 9.11 8.73
C LYS A 99 12.66 8.23 7.52
N ALA A 100 11.53 7.55 7.53
CA ALA A 100 11.14 6.71 6.41
C ALA A 100 10.50 7.55 5.29
N ASP A 101 10.69 7.13 4.04
CA ASP A 101 10.00 7.72 2.90
C ASP A 101 8.51 7.29 2.89
N LEU A 102 8.20 6.15 3.50
CA LEU A 102 6.84 5.69 3.75
C LEU A 102 6.79 4.87 5.04
N ALA A 103 5.93 5.26 5.98
CA ALA A 103 5.72 4.57 7.24
C ALA A 103 4.33 3.96 7.33
N VAL A 104 4.26 2.67 7.69
CA VAL A 104 3.03 1.85 7.70
C VAL A 104 2.83 1.22 9.06
N ALA A 105 1.58 1.26 9.58
CA ALA A 105 1.16 0.55 10.79
C ALA A 105 -0.13 -0.23 10.55
N ASN A 106 -0.36 -1.32 11.32
CA ASN A 106 -1.63 -2.02 11.32
C ASN A 106 -2.60 -1.37 12.32
N LEU A 107 -3.75 -0.87 11.84
CA LEU A 107 -4.82 -0.35 12.70
C LEU A 107 -5.74 -1.51 13.11
N GLU A 108 -5.45 -2.11 14.26
CA GLU A 108 -6.15 -3.31 14.74
C GLU A 108 -7.30 -2.97 15.69
N VAL A 109 -8.06 -1.97 15.35
CA VAL A 109 -9.25 -1.50 16.05
C VAL A 109 -10.29 -0.99 15.07
N THR A 110 -11.57 -0.96 15.45
CA THR A 110 -12.57 -0.17 14.73
C THR A 110 -12.61 1.26 15.27
N LEU A 111 -13.00 2.20 14.41
CA LEU A 111 -13.27 3.59 14.74
C LEU A 111 -14.77 3.87 14.59
N ALA A 112 -15.60 3.15 15.37
CA ALA A 112 -17.05 3.21 15.24
C ALA A 112 -17.70 4.43 15.95
N GLY A 113 -16.88 5.27 16.62
CA GLY A 113 -17.38 6.33 17.50
C GLY A 113 -18.01 5.77 18.77
N ASP A 114 -18.58 6.64 19.61
CA ASP A 114 -19.15 6.28 20.91
C ASP A 114 -20.69 6.31 20.96
N THR A 115 -21.33 6.79 19.90
CA THR A 115 -22.80 6.88 19.84
C THR A 115 -23.53 5.56 19.77
N LYS A 116 -22.96 4.60 19.02
CA LYS A 116 -23.57 3.26 18.84
C LYS A 116 -22.84 2.20 19.65
N TYR A 117 -21.55 2.34 19.80
CA TYR A 117 -20.68 1.41 20.52
C TYR A 117 -19.79 2.20 21.47
N PRO A 118 -19.66 1.80 22.75
CA PRO A 118 -18.71 2.45 23.66
C PRO A 118 -17.28 2.23 23.17
N TYR A 119 -16.37 3.14 23.49
CA TYR A 119 -14.94 2.87 23.37
C TYR A 119 -14.55 1.75 24.33
N ARG A 120 -13.76 0.78 23.85
CA ARG A 120 -13.41 -0.41 24.62
C ARG A 120 -12.23 -1.13 23.98
N GLY A 121 -11.52 -1.89 24.81
CA GLY A 121 -10.50 -2.86 24.40
C GLY A 121 -11.06 -4.25 24.12
N TYR A 122 -10.31 -5.27 24.56
CA TYR A 122 -10.64 -6.68 24.36
C TYR A 122 -12.04 -7.04 24.90
N PRO A 123 -12.81 -7.94 24.26
CA PRO A 123 -12.50 -8.69 23.04
C PRO A 123 -12.94 -8.03 21.74
N ARG A 124 -13.50 -6.84 21.74
CA ARG A 124 -14.02 -6.14 20.57
C ARG A 124 -13.58 -4.69 20.63
N PHE A 125 -12.55 -4.38 19.88
CA PHE A 125 -11.92 -3.08 19.95
C PHE A 125 -12.72 -1.99 19.23
N ASN A 126 -12.96 -0.90 19.94
CA ASN A 126 -13.49 0.33 19.37
C ASN A 126 -12.76 1.51 20.00
N CYS A 127 -12.02 2.25 19.21
CA CYS A 127 -11.10 3.29 19.62
C CYS A 127 -11.59 4.69 19.18
N PRO A 128 -11.30 5.74 19.96
CA PRO A 128 -11.46 7.11 19.49
C PRO A 128 -10.64 7.43 18.26
N ASP A 129 -11.17 8.26 17.37
CA ASP A 129 -10.48 8.73 16.15
C ASP A 129 -9.12 9.40 16.45
N ALA A 130 -8.93 9.90 17.66
CA ALA A 130 -7.69 10.51 18.14
C ALA A 130 -6.43 9.63 17.93
N ILE A 131 -6.58 8.31 17.85
CA ILE A 131 -5.44 7.41 17.52
C ILE A 131 -4.88 7.70 16.12
N VAL A 132 -5.75 8.01 15.15
CA VAL A 132 -5.31 8.35 13.79
C VAL A 132 -4.58 9.69 13.77
N THR A 133 -5.11 10.68 14.50
CA THR A 133 -4.44 11.99 14.67
C THR A 133 -3.04 11.81 15.26
N ALA A 134 -2.91 10.99 16.30
CA ALA A 134 -1.63 10.72 16.94
C ALA A 134 -0.66 9.93 16.04
N ALA A 135 -1.15 8.94 15.30
CA ALA A 135 -0.35 8.18 14.34
C ALA A 135 0.16 9.09 13.20
N LYS A 136 -0.71 9.93 12.63
CA LYS A 136 -0.32 10.90 11.60
C LYS A 136 0.72 11.90 12.11
N ALA A 137 0.53 12.42 13.32
CA ALA A 137 1.49 13.33 13.96
C ALA A 137 2.84 12.67 14.26
N ALA A 138 2.88 11.34 14.44
CA ALA A 138 4.09 10.56 14.61
C ALA A 138 4.79 10.19 13.29
N GLY A 139 4.24 10.61 12.14
CA GLY A 139 4.83 10.41 10.81
C GLY A 139 4.34 9.17 10.06
N PHE A 140 3.29 8.49 10.52
CA PHE A 140 2.71 7.39 9.74
C PHE A 140 1.91 7.91 8.54
N ASP A 141 2.14 7.30 7.38
CA ASP A 141 1.56 7.70 6.10
C ASP A 141 0.38 6.80 5.68
N LEU A 142 0.42 5.52 6.08
CA LEU A 142 -0.57 4.54 5.64
C LEU A 142 -0.92 3.56 6.77
N LEU A 143 -2.22 3.29 6.93
CA LEU A 143 -2.72 2.30 7.87
C LEU A 143 -3.28 1.06 7.16
N LEU A 144 -2.88 -0.11 7.67
CA LEU A 144 -3.44 -1.40 7.26
C LEU A 144 -4.73 -1.63 8.03
N THR A 145 -5.79 -2.01 7.35
CA THR A 145 -7.13 -2.12 7.96
C THR A 145 -7.74 -3.52 7.84
N ALA A 146 -7.04 -4.49 7.21
CA ALA A 146 -7.48 -5.88 7.17
C ALA A 146 -6.76 -6.69 8.25
N ASN A 147 -7.47 -6.96 9.33
CA ASN A 147 -7.06 -7.79 10.46
C ASN A 147 -8.29 -8.49 11.07
N ASN A 148 -8.10 -9.36 12.06
CA ASN A 148 -9.19 -10.08 12.70
C ASN A 148 -10.17 -9.17 13.46
N HIS A 149 -9.76 -7.95 13.84
CA HIS A 149 -10.57 -6.94 14.54
C HIS A 149 -11.29 -5.94 13.62
N THR A 150 -11.09 -6.02 12.32
CA THR A 150 -11.73 -5.15 11.31
C THR A 150 -13.26 -5.11 11.47
N ASN A 151 -13.88 -6.21 11.90
CA ASN A 151 -15.34 -6.38 12.00
C ASN A 151 -15.89 -6.29 13.43
N ASP A 152 -15.14 -5.80 14.39
CA ASP A 152 -15.56 -5.79 15.82
C ASP A 152 -16.81 -4.95 16.11
N SER A 153 -17.10 -3.98 15.25
CA SER A 153 -18.31 -3.14 15.28
C SER A 153 -19.21 -3.36 14.05
N GLY A 154 -19.09 -4.53 13.39
CA GLY A 154 -19.88 -4.94 12.22
C GLY A 154 -19.66 -4.04 11.01
N LEU A 155 -20.53 -4.18 10.00
CA LEU A 155 -20.49 -3.38 8.77
C LEU A 155 -20.46 -1.86 9.06
N PHE A 156 -21.19 -1.42 10.07
CA PHE A 156 -21.17 -0.01 10.50
C PHE A 156 -19.76 0.43 10.90
N GLY A 157 -19.06 -0.36 11.73
CA GLY A 157 -17.69 -0.06 12.16
C GLY A 157 -16.72 -0.02 11.00
N ILE A 158 -16.80 -0.99 10.05
CA ILE A 158 -15.95 -1.02 8.86
C ILE A 158 -16.10 0.28 8.06
N ARG A 159 -17.33 0.69 7.76
CA ARG A 159 -17.61 1.92 6.99
C ARG A 159 -17.16 3.17 7.72
N ARG A 160 -17.50 3.27 9.02
CA ARG A 160 -17.17 4.42 9.85
C ARG A 160 -15.64 4.58 10.03
N THR A 161 -14.91 3.46 10.12
CA THR A 161 -13.43 3.47 10.16
C THR A 161 -12.86 4.10 8.89
N MET A 162 -13.30 3.67 7.72
CA MET A 162 -12.86 4.26 6.44
C MET A 162 -13.19 5.75 6.35
N GLU A 163 -14.42 6.14 6.74
CA GLU A 163 -14.84 7.55 6.79
C GLU A 163 -13.98 8.38 7.75
N ALA A 164 -13.58 7.80 8.89
CA ALA A 164 -12.68 8.46 9.84
C ALA A 164 -11.30 8.71 9.24
N LEU A 165 -10.72 7.69 8.61
CA LEU A 165 -9.42 7.78 7.97
C LEU A 165 -9.42 8.84 6.86
N GLU A 166 -10.46 8.87 6.03
CA GLU A 166 -10.59 9.85 4.95
C GLU A 166 -10.77 11.27 5.46
N ARG A 167 -11.59 11.49 6.51
CA ARG A 167 -11.73 12.82 7.12
C ARG A 167 -10.42 13.37 7.66
N MET A 168 -9.51 12.49 8.09
CA MET A 168 -8.20 12.86 8.62
C MET A 168 -7.10 12.82 7.55
N ASP A 169 -7.48 12.60 6.28
CA ASP A 169 -6.54 12.47 5.18
C ASP A 169 -5.42 11.47 5.50
N MET A 170 -5.82 10.29 6.02
CA MET A 170 -4.94 9.15 6.30
C MET A 170 -5.15 8.09 5.24
N SER A 171 -4.08 7.74 4.54
CA SER A 171 -4.11 6.65 3.57
C SER A 171 -4.34 5.30 4.25
N TYR A 172 -5.05 4.40 3.58
CA TYR A 172 -5.29 3.04 4.10
C TYR A 172 -5.42 2.01 2.98
N THR A 173 -5.18 0.76 3.32
CA THR A 173 -5.43 -0.40 2.46
C THR A 173 -5.86 -1.60 3.32
N GLY A 174 -6.58 -2.55 2.72
CA GLY A 174 -7.15 -3.71 3.42
C GLY A 174 -8.67 -3.68 3.46
N THR A 175 -9.28 -2.50 3.58
CA THR A 175 -10.72 -2.28 3.40
C THR A 175 -10.99 -1.32 2.25
N ARG A 176 -12.20 -1.37 1.67
CA ARG A 176 -12.65 -0.52 0.57
C ARG A 176 -14.15 -0.24 0.65
N LYS A 177 -14.62 0.82 0.02
CA LYS A 177 -16.04 1.25 0.08
C LYS A 177 -16.98 0.37 -0.72
N SER A 178 -16.48 -0.22 -1.79
CA SER A 178 -17.24 -1.09 -2.69
C SER A 178 -16.35 -2.19 -3.27
N ASP A 179 -16.97 -3.20 -3.87
CA ASP A 179 -16.31 -4.27 -4.61
C ASP A 179 -15.58 -3.80 -5.88
N ARG A 180 -15.91 -2.60 -6.36
CA ARG A 180 -15.31 -1.98 -7.55
C ARG A 180 -14.04 -1.19 -7.25
N ASP A 181 -13.80 -0.89 -6.00
CA ASP A 181 -12.61 -0.13 -5.59
C ASP A 181 -11.39 -1.05 -5.56
N LYS A 182 -10.23 -0.47 -5.86
CA LYS A 182 -8.95 -1.19 -5.81
C LYS A 182 -8.70 -1.76 -4.43
N ARG A 183 -8.17 -2.98 -4.38
CA ARG A 183 -7.77 -3.67 -3.14
C ARG A 183 -6.44 -3.19 -2.59
N TYR A 184 -5.70 -2.37 -3.35
CA TYR A 184 -4.34 -1.95 -3.09
C TYR A 184 -4.17 -0.44 -3.22
N ARG A 185 -3.01 0.04 -2.80
CA ARG A 185 -2.50 1.38 -3.07
C ARG A 185 -1.17 1.29 -3.80
N VAL A 186 -0.87 2.27 -4.64
CA VAL A 186 0.48 2.53 -5.12
C VAL A 186 0.93 3.81 -4.46
N ALA A 187 2.03 3.74 -3.71
CA ALA A 187 2.61 4.87 -2.99
C ALA A 187 4.05 5.10 -3.43
N ASP A 188 4.49 6.33 -3.35
CA ASP A 188 5.89 6.68 -3.58
C ASP A 188 6.74 6.35 -2.35
N VAL A 189 7.88 5.72 -2.56
CA VAL A 189 8.88 5.41 -1.53
C VAL A 189 10.24 5.88 -2.03
N GLY A 190 10.59 7.13 -1.73
CA GLY A 190 11.86 7.71 -2.18
C GLY A 190 11.99 7.79 -3.70
N GLY A 191 10.92 8.11 -4.42
CA GLY A 191 10.87 8.14 -5.89
C GLY A 191 10.59 6.78 -6.53
N ILE A 192 10.34 5.73 -5.75
CA ILE A 192 10.02 4.38 -6.22
C ILE A 192 8.53 4.11 -6.01
N PRO A 193 7.71 3.95 -7.06
CA PRO A 193 6.32 3.55 -6.91
C PRO A 193 6.22 2.11 -6.38
N VAL A 194 5.64 1.93 -5.19
CA VAL A 194 5.46 0.63 -4.54
C VAL A 194 3.99 0.30 -4.40
N GLY A 195 3.57 -0.86 -4.87
CA GLY A 195 2.24 -1.41 -4.66
C GLY A 195 2.12 -2.02 -3.26
N LEU A 196 1.11 -1.63 -2.51
CA LEU A 196 0.86 -2.06 -1.14
C LEU A 196 -0.53 -2.68 -1.04
N ILE A 197 -0.61 -3.91 -0.57
CA ILE A 197 -1.87 -4.61 -0.35
C ILE A 197 -1.87 -5.31 1.00
N ASN A 198 -3.00 -5.27 1.68
CA ASN A 198 -3.16 -5.88 2.99
C ASN A 198 -4.30 -6.89 3.00
N TYR A 199 -4.05 -8.06 3.56
CA TYR A 199 -5.02 -9.14 3.75
C TYR A 199 -5.05 -9.63 5.20
N THR A 200 -6.18 -10.22 5.58
CA THR A 200 -6.32 -10.98 6.83
C THR A 200 -6.89 -12.37 6.55
N TYR A 201 -6.61 -13.32 7.43
CA TYR A 201 -7.24 -14.64 7.36
C TYR A 201 -8.69 -14.60 7.85
N GLN A 202 -9.50 -15.50 7.33
CA GLN A 202 -10.83 -15.78 7.85
C GLN A 202 -10.75 -16.86 8.93
N ALA A 203 -11.44 -16.63 10.05
CA ALA A 203 -11.60 -17.63 11.09
C ALA A 203 -12.47 -18.78 10.58
N ALA A 204 -12.05 -20.01 10.87
CA ALA A 204 -12.80 -21.20 10.43
C ALA A 204 -14.16 -21.31 11.15
N ARG A 205 -15.22 -21.50 10.39
CA ARG A 205 -16.58 -21.73 10.88
C ARG A 205 -17.15 -23.04 10.33
N ALA A 206 -17.96 -23.71 11.14
CA ALA A 206 -18.60 -24.98 10.75
C ALA A 206 -19.62 -24.77 9.62
N ASP A 207 -20.28 -23.60 9.55
CA ASP A 207 -21.24 -23.24 8.50
C ASP A 207 -20.58 -22.72 7.22
N GLY A 208 -19.25 -22.61 7.18
CA GLY A 208 -18.48 -22.17 6.03
C GLY A 208 -18.60 -20.67 5.69
N LYS A 209 -19.34 -19.89 6.48
CA LYS A 209 -19.51 -18.45 6.23
C LYS A 209 -18.26 -17.67 6.57
N PRO A 210 -17.95 -16.61 5.80
CA PRO A 210 -16.82 -15.73 6.07
C PRO A 210 -16.91 -15.10 7.47
N SER A 211 -15.86 -15.18 8.23
CA SER A 211 -15.79 -14.55 9.54
C SER A 211 -14.35 -14.09 9.85
N LEU A 212 -14.26 -13.02 10.61
CA LEU A 212 -13.06 -12.61 11.33
C LEU A 212 -13.26 -13.00 12.81
N ASN A 213 -13.09 -12.11 13.77
CA ASN A 213 -13.55 -12.38 15.15
C ASN A 213 -15.07 -12.57 15.21
N LEU A 214 -15.80 -11.87 14.34
CA LEU A 214 -17.26 -12.00 14.20
C LEU A 214 -17.60 -12.44 12.77
N LEU A 215 -18.80 -12.98 12.61
CA LEU A 215 -19.38 -13.26 11.30
C LEU A 215 -19.40 -11.98 10.46
N LEU A 216 -18.85 -12.05 9.24
CA LEU A 216 -19.01 -10.98 8.27
C LEU A 216 -20.42 -11.02 7.69
N GLU A 217 -21.11 -9.90 7.76
CA GLU A 217 -22.35 -9.70 7.03
C GLU A 217 -22.07 -9.78 5.52
N ASP A 218 -23.01 -10.29 4.73
CA ASP A 218 -22.82 -10.45 3.28
C ASP A 218 -22.39 -9.14 2.60
N ALA A 219 -22.91 -8.00 3.06
CA ALA A 219 -22.53 -6.68 2.57
C ALA A 219 -21.13 -6.20 3.04
N ALA A 220 -20.54 -6.87 4.04
CA ALA A 220 -19.20 -6.57 4.52
C ALA A 220 -18.11 -7.39 3.82
N VAL A 221 -18.45 -8.60 3.36
CA VAL A 221 -17.51 -9.52 2.70
C VAL A 221 -16.73 -8.86 1.57
N PRO A 222 -17.37 -8.17 0.60
CA PRO A 222 -16.63 -7.53 -0.49
C PRO A 222 -15.80 -6.31 -0.07
N LEU A 223 -15.99 -5.80 1.16
CA LEU A 223 -15.32 -4.59 1.63
C LEU A 223 -14.00 -4.87 2.34
N VAL A 224 -13.69 -6.12 2.68
CA VAL A 224 -12.49 -6.51 3.42
C VAL A 224 -11.65 -7.47 2.58
N ASN A 225 -10.37 -7.20 2.47
CA ASN A 225 -9.43 -8.14 1.86
C ASN A 225 -9.17 -9.28 2.85
N SER A 226 -9.79 -10.41 2.62
CA SER A 226 -9.64 -11.58 3.48
C SER A 226 -9.56 -12.86 2.69
N PHE A 227 -8.89 -13.86 3.24
CA PHE A 227 -8.75 -15.17 2.60
C PHE A 227 -9.07 -16.32 3.56
N ASP A 228 -9.54 -17.42 3.00
CA ASP A 228 -9.82 -18.66 3.74
C ASP A 228 -8.67 -19.66 3.50
N TYR A 229 -8.05 -20.16 4.56
CA TYR A 229 -7.01 -21.18 4.50
C TYR A 229 -7.45 -22.48 3.78
N ARG A 230 -8.73 -22.73 3.68
CA ARG A 230 -9.31 -23.88 2.96
C ARG A 230 -9.41 -23.65 1.46
N ARG A 231 -9.21 -22.40 1.00
CA ARG A 231 -9.41 -21.95 -0.39
C ARG A 231 -8.21 -21.11 -0.85
N LEU A 232 -6.99 -21.58 -0.61
CA LEU A 232 -5.78 -20.83 -0.92
C LEU A 232 -5.60 -20.59 -2.42
N ASP A 233 -6.07 -21.50 -3.28
CA ASP A 233 -5.98 -21.30 -4.73
C ASP A 233 -6.80 -20.09 -5.19
N ASP A 234 -7.97 -19.83 -4.60
CA ASP A 234 -8.77 -18.65 -4.89
C ASP A 234 -8.02 -17.38 -4.47
N PHE A 235 -7.40 -17.41 -3.28
CA PHE A 235 -6.58 -16.31 -2.79
C PHE A 235 -5.37 -16.03 -3.71
N TYR A 236 -4.65 -17.07 -4.13
CA TYR A 236 -3.50 -16.90 -5.02
C TYR A 236 -3.91 -16.35 -6.39
N ASN A 237 -5.03 -16.82 -6.95
CA ASN A 237 -5.56 -16.32 -8.21
C ASN A 237 -5.99 -14.85 -8.11
N GLU A 238 -6.70 -14.48 -7.04
CA GLU A 238 -7.07 -13.09 -6.77
C GLU A 238 -5.81 -12.21 -6.65
N LEU A 239 -4.87 -12.61 -5.80
CA LEU A 239 -3.65 -11.84 -5.57
C LEU A 239 -2.79 -11.68 -6.83
N ALA A 240 -2.66 -12.73 -7.64
CA ALA A 240 -1.94 -12.64 -8.92
C ALA A 240 -2.55 -11.58 -9.84
N GLY A 241 -3.89 -11.48 -9.87
CA GLY A 241 -4.62 -10.44 -10.59
C GLY A 241 -4.32 -9.04 -10.06
N GLU A 242 -4.30 -8.88 -8.72
CA GLU A 242 -4.01 -7.61 -8.06
C GLU A 242 -2.54 -7.18 -8.28
N LEU A 243 -1.57 -8.10 -8.17
CA LEU A 243 -0.16 -7.83 -8.49
C LEU A 243 0.01 -7.35 -9.94
N ALA A 244 -0.66 -8.00 -10.88
CA ALA A 244 -0.65 -7.56 -12.28
C ALA A 244 -1.30 -6.18 -12.45
N ALA A 245 -2.35 -5.86 -11.69
CA ALA A 245 -3.00 -4.55 -11.70
C ALA A 245 -2.09 -3.46 -11.12
N MET A 246 -1.39 -3.72 -10.01
CA MET A 246 -0.40 -2.80 -9.43
C MET A 246 0.71 -2.45 -10.43
N ARG A 247 1.24 -3.46 -11.16
CA ARG A 247 2.25 -3.22 -12.21
C ARG A 247 1.71 -2.35 -13.34
N ARG A 248 0.46 -2.58 -13.79
CA ARG A 248 -0.19 -1.71 -14.80
C ARG A 248 -0.37 -0.28 -14.31
N ASP A 249 -0.57 -0.10 -13.01
CA ASP A 249 -0.66 1.22 -12.36
C ASP A 249 0.71 1.84 -12.06
N GLY A 250 1.80 1.23 -12.53
CA GLY A 250 3.15 1.77 -12.45
C GLY A 250 3.98 1.31 -11.26
N ALA A 251 3.50 0.38 -10.42
CA ALA A 251 4.29 -0.14 -9.32
C ALA A 251 5.53 -0.89 -9.83
N LEU A 252 6.69 -0.49 -9.35
CA LEU A 252 7.99 -1.12 -9.64
C LEU A 252 8.35 -2.24 -8.65
N ALA A 253 7.75 -2.19 -7.46
CA ALA A 253 7.86 -3.21 -6.42
C ALA A 253 6.50 -3.40 -5.75
N THR A 254 6.31 -4.54 -5.08
CA THR A 254 5.07 -4.84 -4.35
C THR A 254 5.37 -5.32 -2.94
N VAL A 255 4.54 -4.92 -1.99
CA VAL A 255 4.58 -5.40 -0.61
C VAL A 255 3.20 -5.94 -0.24
N VAL A 256 3.16 -7.20 0.17
CA VAL A 256 1.96 -7.88 0.63
C VAL A 256 2.00 -7.98 2.14
N TYR A 257 1.11 -7.28 2.81
CA TYR A 257 0.90 -7.36 4.24
C TYR A 257 -0.16 -8.39 4.56
N ILE A 258 0.13 -9.31 5.47
CA ILE A 258 -0.84 -10.32 5.89
C ILE A 258 -0.93 -10.34 7.41
N HIS A 259 -2.13 -10.11 7.92
CA HIS A 259 -2.43 -10.31 9.32
C HIS A 259 -2.85 -11.77 9.53
N TRP A 260 -1.95 -12.57 10.14
CA TRP A 260 -2.09 -14.02 10.22
C TRP A 260 -1.18 -14.65 11.27
N GLY A 261 -1.31 -15.95 11.45
CA GLY A 261 -0.40 -16.75 12.26
C GLY A 261 -1.02 -17.19 13.59
N ASN A 262 -0.15 -17.59 14.51
CA ASN A 262 -0.55 -18.07 15.84
C ASN A 262 -0.09 -17.06 16.89
N GLU A 263 -1.01 -16.58 17.69
CA GLU A 263 -0.70 -15.70 18.82
C GLU A 263 0.38 -16.28 19.73
N TYR A 264 1.15 -15.41 20.37
CA TYR A 264 2.24 -15.75 21.30
C TYR A 264 3.34 -16.63 20.70
N ARG A 265 3.50 -16.63 19.38
CA ARG A 265 4.58 -17.34 18.67
C ARG A 265 5.45 -16.36 17.90
N THR A 266 6.74 -16.40 18.19
CA THR A 266 7.76 -15.58 17.50
C THR A 266 8.32 -16.23 16.24
N THR A 267 7.96 -17.50 15.98
CA THR A 267 8.44 -18.28 14.84
C THR A 267 7.29 -18.55 13.89
N PRO A 268 7.41 -18.23 12.59
CA PRO A 268 6.39 -18.51 11.59
C PRO A 268 6.15 -20.04 11.50
N ASN A 269 4.88 -20.42 11.41
CA ASN A 269 4.47 -21.81 11.23
C ASN A 269 4.71 -22.29 9.78
N LYS A 270 4.51 -23.60 9.53
CA LYS A 270 4.73 -24.21 8.20
C LYS A 270 3.84 -23.58 7.13
N GLN A 271 2.59 -23.26 7.47
CA GLN A 271 1.63 -22.69 6.53
C GLN A 271 2.02 -21.26 6.13
N GLN A 272 2.45 -20.44 7.09
CA GLN A 272 2.96 -19.10 6.80
C GLN A 272 4.16 -19.14 5.85
N ARG A 273 5.11 -20.06 6.06
CA ARG A 273 6.28 -20.23 5.17
C ARG A 273 5.87 -20.65 3.77
N ALA A 274 4.95 -21.62 3.65
CA ALA A 274 4.49 -22.11 2.34
C ALA A 274 3.75 -21.03 1.56
N ILE A 275 2.87 -20.27 2.21
CA ILE A 275 2.18 -19.15 1.57
C ILE A 275 3.17 -18.08 1.17
N ALA A 276 4.09 -17.66 2.06
CA ALA A 276 5.08 -16.64 1.73
C ALA A 276 5.94 -17.03 0.52
N GLN A 277 6.38 -18.29 0.42
CA GLN A 277 7.08 -18.79 -0.75
C GLN A 277 6.23 -18.67 -2.02
N LYS A 278 4.96 -19.11 -1.94
CA LYS A 278 4.03 -19.01 -3.07
C LYS A 278 3.81 -17.57 -3.53
N LEU A 279 3.75 -16.61 -2.59
CA LEU A 279 3.62 -15.18 -2.92
C LEU A 279 4.88 -14.66 -3.65
N CYS A 280 6.07 -15.06 -3.22
CA CYS A 280 7.31 -14.75 -3.94
C CYS A 280 7.31 -15.31 -5.36
N ASP A 281 6.77 -16.52 -5.56
CA ASP A 281 6.68 -17.17 -6.89
C ASP A 281 5.69 -16.46 -7.83
N LEU A 282 4.74 -15.71 -7.29
CA LEU A 282 3.80 -14.89 -8.07
C LEU A 282 4.41 -13.55 -8.54
N GLY A 283 5.54 -13.15 -7.96
CA GLY A 283 6.30 -11.94 -8.30
C GLY A 283 5.85 -10.74 -7.55
#